data_5599f894710e47baa73a089668933d32
#
_entry.id   5599f894710e47baa73a089668933d32
#
_cell.length_a   1.000
_cell.length_b   1.000
_cell.length_c   1.000
_cell.angle_alpha   90.00
_cell.angle_beta   90.00
_cell.angle_gamma   90.00
#
_symmetry.space_group_name_H-M   'P 1'
#
loop_
_entity.id
_entity.type
_entity.pdbx_description
1 polymer ?
#
loop_
_entity_poly.entity_id
_entity_poly.type
_entity_poly.pdbx_seq_one_letter_code
_entity_poly.pdbx_strand_id
1 'polypeptide(L)'
;MAKRILDATASDFEKMDQAALLESIHLAEGRTVCAEVVAISVPLVHAVTNAEMAAAFGADLISLNGYDVLHPMVMGAPGRASLALADLPIPIPADFPLGLGASISDVKRLVGRPVGTKLDCVPPERRDEFGGRVATVDNARRAVELGADFLWLAGNPGTGASTDLIARGVAEVAKAVGDQVIIIAGKMHGAGLGRADVVSEEAIRRYAEAGADIIVVPAPGTVPGATLEYTKDLVEAIHAAGPLAMTGMGTSQEGADVETVRQIAMMSKMTGADILHIGDAGFSGMAPPENIMAFSIAIRGQRHTYRRMALSLRR
;
A
#
# COMPACT_ATOMS: atom_id res chain seq x y z
N MET A 1 -13.06 20.61 10.59
CA MET A 1 -13.48 19.28 10.12
C MET A 1 -12.51 18.82 9.05
N ALA A 2 -12.02 17.60 9.18
CA ALA A 2 -11.21 17.00 8.14
C ALA A 2 -11.99 16.90 6.82
N LYS A 3 -11.30 17.08 5.71
CA LYS A 3 -11.89 16.97 4.38
C LYS A 3 -11.86 15.48 3.96
N ARG A 4 -12.98 14.97 3.41
CA ARG A 4 -12.98 13.58 2.91
C ARG A 4 -11.87 13.35 1.90
N ILE A 5 -11.23 12.20 1.94
CA ILE A 5 -10.16 11.86 0.97
C ILE A 5 -10.65 12.00 -0.48
N LEU A 6 -11.93 11.71 -0.76
CA LEU A 6 -12.56 11.89 -2.08
C LEU A 6 -12.53 13.34 -2.59
N ASP A 7 -12.48 14.31 -1.69
CA ASP A 7 -12.53 15.73 -2.00
C ASP A 7 -11.19 16.43 -1.83
N ALA A 8 -10.21 15.76 -1.21
CA ALA A 8 -8.89 16.29 -0.94
C ALA A 8 -8.06 16.46 -2.22
N THR A 9 -7.30 17.55 -2.28
CA THR A 9 -6.36 17.90 -3.34
C THR A 9 -4.92 17.67 -2.88
N ALA A 10 -3.93 17.82 -3.76
CA ALA A 10 -2.52 17.68 -3.40
C ALA A 10 -2.14 18.62 -2.24
N SER A 11 -2.56 19.88 -2.29
CA SER A 11 -2.29 20.87 -1.23
C SER A 11 -3.07 20.61 0.09
N ASP A 12 -4.16 19.85 0.05
CA ASP A 12 -4.82 19.40 1.27
C ASP A 12 -3.97 18.30 1.94
N PHE A 13 -3.49 17.32 1.15
CA PHE A 13 -2.67 16.23 1.67
C PHE A 13 -1.34 16.72 2.28
N GLU A 14 -0.70 17.74 1.69
CA GLU A 14 0.52 18.35 2.24
C GLU A 14 0.34 18.91 3.65
N LYS A 15 -0.90 19.21 4.06
CA LYS A 15 -1.25 19.80 5.36
C LYS A 15 -1.82 18.81 6.35
N MET A 16 -2.12 17.58 5.91
CA MET A 16 -2.66 16.54 6.77
C MET A 16 -1.52 15.88 7.54
N ASP A 17 -1.68 15.83 8.86
CA ASP A 17 -0.96 14.92 9.72
C ASP A 17 -1.60 13.52 9.71
N GLN A 18 -1.03 12.60 10.46
CA GLN A 18 -1.50 11.22 10.58
C GLN A 18 -2.99 11.15 10.97
N ALA A 19 -3.41 11.90 11.99
CA ALA A 19 -4.79 11.87 12.50
C ALA A 19 -5.79 12.45 11.47
N ALA A 20 -5.42 13.56 10.81
CA ALA A 20 -6.24 14.18 9.78
C ALA A 20 -6.39 13.27 8.54
N LEU A 21 -5.35 12.52 8.18
CA LEU A 21 -5.43 11.57 7.08
C LEU A 21 -6.32 10.37 7.42
N LEU A 22 -6.23 9.80 8.63
CA LEU A 22 -7.13 8.75 9.11
C LEU A 22 -8.58 9.20 9.10
N GLU A 23 -8.87 10.38 9.65
CA GLU A 23 -10.21 10.96 9.64
C GLU A 23 -10.72 11.20 8.20
N SER A 24 -9.86 11.69 7.31
CA SER A 24 -10.15 11.90 5.89
C SER A 24 -10.54 10.59 5.16
N ILE A 25 -9.90 9.48 5.51
CA ILE A 25 -10.21 8.14 5.01
C ILE A 25 -11.54 7.66 5.58
N HIS A 26 -11.74 7.75 6.90
CA HIS A 26 -12.96 7.33 7.58
C HIS A 26 -14.20 8.04 7.00
N LEU A 27 -14.11 9.33 6.78
CA LEU A 27 -15.19 10.13 6.19
C LEU A 27 -15.54 9.76 4.73
N ALA A 28 -14.73 8.95 4.08
CA ALA A 28 -15.00 8.46 2.72
C ALA A 28 -15.96 7.26 2.68
N GLU A 29 -16.30 6.66 3.83
CA GLU A 29 -17.31 5.61 3.94
C GLU A 29 -17.03 4.42 2.97
N GLY A 30 -15.82 3.85 3.04
CA GLY A 30 -15.43 2.71 2.22
C GLY A 30 -15.24 3.03 0.73
N ARG A 31 -14.86 4.27 0.39
CA ARG A 31 -14.62 4.69 -1.00
C ARG A 31 -13.17 5.11 -1.27
N THR A 32 -12.25 4.71 -0.39
CA THR A 32 -10.82 4.95 -0.54
C THR A 32 -10.15 3.81 -1.30
N VAL A 33 -9.40 4.14 -2.34
CA VAL A 33 -8.62 3.18 -3.15
C VAL A 33 -7.14 3.30 -2.82
N CYS A 34 -6.54 2.21 -2.33
CA CYS A 34 -5.09 2.09 -2.16
C CYS A 34 -4.54 1.21 -3.29
N ALA A 35 -3.60 1.71 -4.08
CA ALA A 35 -2.88 0.91 -5.06
C ALA A 35 -1.46 0.62 -4.59
N GLU A 36 -1.05 -0.63 -4.71
CA GLU A 36 0.31 -1.06 -4.45
C GLU A 36 1.10 -1.12 -5.76
N VAL A 37 2.36 -0.69 -5.72
CA VAL A 37 3.28 -0.76 -6.86
C VAL A 37 4.67 -1.18 -6.39
N VAL A 38 5.36 -2.01 -7.18
CA VAL A 38 6.75 -2.40 -6.91
C VAL A 38 7.68 -1.26 -7.32
N ALA A 39 8.33 -0.65 -6.35
CA ALA A 39 9.18 0.54 -6.57
C ALA A 39 10.34 0.29 -7.55
N ILE A 40 10.91 -0.90 -7.52
CA ILE A 40 12.08 -1.31 -8.31
C ILE A 40 11.73 -2.04 -9.61
N SER A 41 10.46 -2.17 -9.96
CA SER A 41 10.05 -2.73 -11.26
C SER A 41 10.22 -1.72 -12.37
N VAL A 42 10.61 -2.20 -13.55
CA VAL A 42 10.63 -1.38 -14.77
C VAL A 42 9.22 -0.81 -15.00
N PRO A 43 9.08 0.50 -15.14
CA PRO A 43 7.77 1.12 -15.32
C PRO A 43 7.05 0.62 -16.59
N LEU A 44 5.73 0.57 -16.51
CA LEU A 44 4.88 0.21 -17.65
C LEU A 44 5.07 1.17 -18.84
N VAL A 45 5.32 2.44 -18.55
CA VAL A 45 5.54 3.50 -19.55
C VAL A 45 6.87 4.18 -19.27
N HIS A 46 7.68 4.37 -20.30
CA HIS A 46 8.99 5.03 -20.19
C HIS A 46 8.88 6.40 -19.51
N ALA A 47 9.78 6.67 -18.57
CA ALA A 47 9.89 7.92 -17.82
C ALA A 47 8.63 8.34 -17.04
N VAL A 48 7.73 7.39 -16.74
CA VAL A 48 6.57 7.56 -15.86
C VAL A 48 6.60 6.45 -14.83
N THR A 49 6.64 6.79 -13.55
CA THR A 49 6.63 5.76 -12.49
C THR A 49 5.31 4.99 -12.45
N ASN A 50 5.34 3.75 -11.99
CA ASN A 50 4.11 2.99 -11.73
C ASN A 50 3.23 3.68 -10.69
N ALA A 51 3.81 4.45 -9.77
CA ALA A 51 3.08 5.28 -8.80
C ALA A 51 2.27 6.40 -9.47
N GLU A 52 2.87 7.11 -10.45
CA GLU A 52 2.15 8.12 -11.24
C GLU A 52 1.03 7.48 -12.07
N MET A 53 1.30 6.32 -12.66
CA MET A 53 0.29 5.58 -13.41
C MET A 53 -0.89 5.17 -12.51
N ALA A 54 -0.64 4.61 -11.33
CA ALA A 54 -1.68 4.24 -10.38
C ALA A 54 -2.50 5.45 -9.92
N ALA A 55 -1.85 6.58 -9.63
CA ALA A 55 -2.52 7.83 -9.24
C ALA A 55 -3.37 8.39 -10.39
N ALA A 56 -2.87 8.37 -11.63
CA ALA A 56 -3.58 8.84 -12.82
C ALA A 56 -4.85 8.01 -13.10
N PHE A 57 -4.86 6.73 -12.76
CA PHE A 57 -6.00 5.83 -12.95
C PHE A 57 -6.91 5.69 -11.73
N GLY A 58 -6.75 6.53 -10.72
CA GLY A 58 -7.77 6.76 -9.70
C GLY A 58 -7.43 6.28 -8.30
N ALA A 59 -6.19 5.88 -8.01
CA ALA A 59 -5.76 5.61 -6.63
C ALA A 59 -5.76 6.88 -5.77
N ASP A 60 -6.11 6.74 -4.48
CA ASP A 60 -6.05 7.79 -3.47
C ASP A 60 -4.78 7.68 -2.62
N LEU A 61 -4.34 6.47 -2.33
CA LEU A 61 -3.15 6.13 -1.58
C LEU A 61 -2.24 5.27 -2.46
N ILE A 62 -0.92 5.47 -2.37
CA ILE A 62 0.08 4.69 -3.09
C ILE A 62 0.97 3.96 -2.09
N SER A 63 1.01 2.64 -2.15
CA SER A 63 1.90 1.80 -1.36
C SER A 63 3.10 1.35 -2.21
N LEU A 64 4.31 1.72 -1.79
CA LEU A 64 5.54 1.27 -2.44
C LEU A 64 5.97 -0.08 -1.86
N ASN A 65 5.91 -1.14 -2.66
CA ASN A 65 6.46 -2.44 -2.31
C ASN A 65 7.90 -2.56 -2.80
N GLY A 66 8.74 -3.27 -2.05
CA GLY A 66 10.14 -3.46 -2.42
C GLY A 66 11.01 -2.21 -2.34
N TYR A 67 10.52 -1.12 -1.74
CA TYR A 67 11.30 0.09 -1.52
C TYR A 67 12.27 -0.10 -0.35
N ASP A 68 13.56 0.06 -0.61
CA ASP A 68 14.60 -0.02 0.41
C ASP A 68 14.91 1.37 0.95
N VAL A 69 14.62 1.61 2.24
CA VAL A 69 14.81 2.94 2.86
C VAL A 69 16.28 3.32 3.06
N LEU A 70 17.20 2.35 3.03
CA LEU A 70 18.64 2.59 3.11
C LEU A 70 19.24 2.86 1.72
N HIS A 71 18.64 2.30 0.66
CA HIS A 71 19.03 2.47 -0.73
C HIS A 71 17.83 2.92 -1.57
N PRO A 72 17.32 4.14 -1.36
CA PRO A 72 16.10 4.63 -2.01
C PRO A 72 16.19 4.57 -3.52
N MET A 73 15.21 3.91 -4.15
CA MET A 73 15.09 3.84 -5.60
C MET A 73 13.62 3.67 -6.00
N VAL A 74 13.17 4.46 -6.97
CA VAL A 74 11.85 4.30 -7.60
C VAL A 74 12.04 4.42 -9.12
N MET A 75 11.96 3.30 -9.83
CA MET A 75 12.17 3.29 -11.28
C MET A 75 11.18 4.19 -12.01
N GLY A 76 11.69 4.95 -12.97
CA GLY A 76 10.92 5.97 -13.69
C GLY A 76 10.93 7.35 -13.04
N ALA A 77 11.30 7.47 -11.76
CA ALA A 77 11.43 8.77 -11.11
C ALA A 77 12.73 9.47 -11.51
N PRO A 78 12.77 10.83 -11.49
CA PRO A 78 14.00 11.57 -11.61
C PRO A 78 14.98 11.17 -10.49
N GLY A 79 16.17 10.68 -10.85
CA GLY A 79 17.18 10.25 -9.91
C GLY A 79 17.94 11.43 -9.31
N ARG A 80 18.42 11.25 -8.08
CA ARG A 80 19.33 12.18 -7.38
C ARG A 80 20.79 11.71 -7.41
N ALA A 81 21.02 10.43 -7.71
CA ALA A 81 22.35 9.83 -7.84
C ALA A 81 22.56 9.30 -9.25
N SER A 82 23.77 9.40 -9.77
CA SER A 82 24.17 8.79 -11.03
C SER A 82 24.82 7.42 -10.74
N LEU A 83 24.32 6.36 -11.37
CA LEU A 83 25.11 5.16 -11.63
C LEU A 83 25.68 5.28 -13.05
N ALA A 84 26.88 4.78 -13.25
CA ALA A 84 27.36 4.53 -14.59
C ALA A 84 26.51 3.40 -15.17
N LEU A 85 25.57 3.73 -16.05
CA LEU A 85 24.68 2.76 -16.73
C LEU A 85 25.45 1.66 -17.46
N ALA A 86 26.73 1.95 -17.81
CA ALA A 86 27.66 1.01 -18.42
C ALA A 86 27.98 -0.21 -17.54
N ASP A 87 27.79 -0.10 -16.22
CA ASP A 87 28.10 -1.19 -15.28
C ASP A 87 26.89 -2.12 -15.05
N LEU A 88 25.75 -1.85 -15.68
CA LEU A 88 24.55 -2.69 -15.57
C LEU A 88 24.61 -3.82 -16.61
N PRO A 89 24.29 -5.07 -16.24
CA PRO A 89 24.35 -6.22 -17.13
C PRO A 89 23.26 -6.27 -18.21
N ILE A 90 22.42 -5.23 -18.29
CA ILE A 90 21.31 -5.11 -19.25
C ILE A 90 21.43 -3.81 -20.04
N PRO A 91 21.11 -3.81 -21.35
CA PRO A 91 21.11 -2.59 -22.16
C PRO A 91 19.91 -1.71 -21.75
N ILE A 92 20.17 -0.77 -20.84
CA ILE A 92 19.20 0.28 -20.48
C ILE A 92 19.51 1.51 -21.35
N PRO A 93 18.50 2.17 -21.95
CA PRO A 93 18.71 3.45 -22.62
C PRO A 93 19.44 4.44 -21.70
N ALA A 94 20.40 5.20 -22.25
CA ALA A 94 21.25 6.09 -21.47
C ALA A 94 20.48 7.19 -20.72
N ASP A 95 19.28 7.50 -21.17
CA ASP A 95 18.35 8.48 -20.60
C ASP A 95 17.27 7.86 -19.72
N PHE A 96 17.31 6.54 -19.45
CA PHE A 96 16.30 5.87 -18.64
C PHE A 96 16.45 6.29 -17.15
N PRO A 97 15.38 6.87 -16.57
CA PRO A 97 15.43 7.33 -15.19
C PRO A 97 15.37 6.13 -14.21
N LEU A 98 16.50 5.74 -13.66
CA LEU A 98 16.58 4.67 -12.65
C LEU A 98 15.98 5.06 -11.31
N GLY A 99 15.79 6.36 -11.04
CA GLY A 99 15.23 6.87 -9.80
C GLY A 99 16.09 6.61 -8.57
N LEU A 100 17.41 6.49 -8.74
CA LEU A 100 18.34 6.31 -7.62
C LEU A 100 18.32 7.50 -6.69
N GLY A 101 18.20 7.24 -5.37
CA GLY A 101 18.07 8.26 -4.35
C GLY A 101 16.70 8.94 -4.30
N ALA A 102 15.72 8.49 -5.09
CA ALA A 102 14.36 9.02 -5.05
C ALA A 102 13.68 8.70 -3.71
N SER A 103 13.37 9.73 -2.94
CA SER A 103 12.67 9.62 -1.65
C SER A 103 11.16 9.42 -1.86
N ILE A 104 10.46 8.99 -0.80
CA ILE A 104 9.00 8.93 -0.79
C ILE A 104 8.40 10.32 -1.01
N SER A 105 9.01 11.37 -0.46
CA SER A 105 8.62 12.78 -0.72
C SER A 105 8.75 13.16 -2.20
N ASP A 106 9.73 12.61 -2.93
CA ASP A 106 9.84 12.84 -4.37
C ASP A 106 8.64 12.22 -5.11
N VAL A 107 8.27 10.99 -4.75
CA VAL A 107 7.08 10.32 -5.31
C VAL A 107 5.81 11.09 -4.96
N LYS A 108 5.64 11.54 -3.70
CA LYS A 108 4.49 12.37 -3.29
C LYS A 108 4.32 13.60 -4.18
N ARG A 109 5.42 14.29 -4.51
CA ARG A 109 5.36 15.44 -5.43
C ARG A 109 4.93 15.08 -6.85
N LEU A 110 5.32 13.89 -7.33
CA LEU A 110 4.91 13.40 -8.65
C LEU A 110 3.44 13.02 -8.68
N VAL A 111 2.93 12.37 -7.62
CA VAL A 111 1.56 11.82 -7.62
C VAL A 111 0.51 12.73 -6.98
N GLY A 112 0.92 13.67 -6.11
CA GLY A 112 0.00 14.52 -5.34
C GLY A 112 -0.96 13.72 -4.45
N ARG A 113 -0.48 12.60 -3.90
CA ARG A 113 -1.24 11.67 -3.05
C ARG A 113 -0.43 11.28 -1.83
N PRO A 114 -1.05 10.82 -0.74
CA PRO A 114 -0.33 10.15 0.33
C PRO A 114 0.37 8.90 -0.18
N VAL A 115 1.64 8.75 0.20
CA VAL A 115 2.51 7.64 -0.21
C VAL A 115 3.13 7.01 1.02
N GLY A 116 3.09 5.70 1.10
CA GLY A 116 3.78 4.93 2.13
C GLY A 116 4.57 3.78 1.55
N THR A 117 5.18 3.00 2.41
CA THR A 117 5.94 1.82 2.01
C THR A 117 5.66 0.61 2.89
N LYS A 118 5.91 -0.58 2.35
CA LYS A 118 5.89 -1.81 3.13
C LYS A 118 7.23 -2.04 3.83
N LEU A 119 7.15 -2.55 5.06
CA LEU A 119 8.29 -3.12 5.78
C LEU A 119 7.97 -4.57 6.13
N ASP A 120 8.89 -5.47 5.78
CA ASP A 120 8.74 -6.90 5.94
C ASP A 120 9.07 -7.33 7.38
N CYS A 121 8.10 -7.97 8.06
CA CYS A 121 8.27 -8.56 9.39
C CYS A 121 8.91 -9.96 9.27
N VAL A 122 10.17 -10.01 8.87
CA VAL A 122 10.91 -11.25 8.66
C VAL A 122 11.46 -11.84 9.96
N PRO A 123 11.69 -13.17 10.03
CA PRO A 123 12.41 -13.79 11.13
C PRO A 123 13.78 -13.13 11.36
N PRO A 124 14.26 -13.01 12.62
CA PRO A 124 15.52 -12.32 12.93
C PRO A 124 16.73 -12.82 12.15
N GLU A 125 16.82 -14.12 11.91
CA GLU A 125 17.92 -14.78 11.18
C GLU A 125 17.94 -14.47 9.68
N ARG A 126 16.87 -13.85 9.15
CA ARG A 126 16.74 -13.49 7.74
C ARG A 126 16.84 -11.98 7.48
N ARG A 127 17.02 -11.16 8.52
CA ARG A 127 17.00 -9.70 8.39
C ARG A 127 18.01 -9.16 7.39
N ASP A 128 19.19 -9.75 7.36
CA ASP A 128 20.28 -9.34 6.46
C ASP A 128 19.95 -9.53 4.96
N GLU A 129 19.00 -10.43 4.64
CA GLU A 129 18.53 -10.64 3.26
C GLU A 129 17.68 -9.48 2.72
N PHE A 130 17.10 -8.67 3.62
CA PHE A 130 16.08 -7.68 3.27
C PHE A 130 16.52 -6.22 3.48
N GLY A 131 17.62 -5.98 4.20
CA GLY A 131 18.21 -4.64 4.37
C GLY A 131 17.22 -3.59 4.86
N GLY A 132 17.09 -2.48 4.14
CA GLY A 132 16.19 -1.38 4.47
C GLY A 132 14.69 -1.68 4.31
N ARG A 133 14.32 -2.89 3.89
CA ARG A 133 12.91 -3.33 3.82
C ARG A 133 12.42 -4.04 5.08
N VAL A 134 13.31 -4.30 6.05
CA VAL A 134 12.94 -4.99 7.30
C VAL A 134 12.18 -4.05 8.22
N ALA A 135 11.12 -4.56 8.86
CA ALA A 135 10.35 -3.86 9.90
C ALA A 135 11.18 -3.73 11.19
N THR A 136 12.05 -2.72 11.22
CA THR A 136 12.82 -2.30 12.40
C THR A 136 12.49 -0.85 12.74
N VAL A 137 12.73 -0.45 13.98
CA VAL A 137 12.55 0.95 14.43
C VAL A 137 13.39 1.92 13.60
N ASP A 138 14.64 1.56 13.30
CA ASP A 138 15.54 2.43 12.54
C ASP A 138 15.08 2.60 11.08
N ASN A 139 14.65 1.52 10.43
CA ASN A 139 14.09 1.58 9.09
C ASN A 139 12.75 2.34 9.06
N ALA A 140 11.92 2.20 10.09
CA ALA A 140 10.68 2.96 10.22
C ALA A 140 10.95 4.47 10.37
N ARG A 141 11.88 4.86 11.23
CA ARG A 141 12.32 6.27 11.35
C ARG A 141 12.86 6.78 10.02
N ARG A 142 13.68 5.97 9.35
CA ARG A 142 14.21 6.35 8.04
C ARG A 142 13.12 6.54 6.99
N ALA A 143 12.09 5.69 6.97
CA ALA A 143 10.95 5.85 6.08
C ALA A 143 10.17 7.15 6.36
N VAL A 144 9.97 7.52 7.63
CA VAL A 144 9.37 8.80 8.03
C VAL A 144 10.22 9.98 7.56
N GLU A 145 11.54 9.94 7.77
CA GLU A 145 12.47 10.98 7.26
C GLU A 145 12.42 11.11 5.73
N LEU A 146 12.19 10.02 5.01
CA LEU A 146 12.02 10.00 3.56
C LEU A 146 10.62 10.49 3.12
N GLY A 147 9.70 10.73 4.06
CA GLY A 147 8.41 11.36 3.85
C GLY A 147 7.22 10.42 3.74
N ALA A 148 7.29 9.22 4.33
CA ALA A 148 6.17 8.30 4.36
C ALA A 148 4.96 8.88 5.13
N ASP A 149 3.75 8.70 4.59
CA ASP A 149 2.49 9.00 5.26
C ASP A 149 1.93 7.77 6.00
N PHE A 150 2.34 6.57 5.58
CA PHE A 150 1.99 5.32 6.24
C PHE A 150 3.09 4.27 6.06
N LEU A 151 3.17 3.37 7.03
CA LEU A 151 4.02 2.18 7.01
C LEU A 151 3.14 0.94 7.08
N TRP A 152 3.28 0.04 6.12
CA TRP A 152 2.57 -1.23 6.13
C TRP A 152 3.48 -2.35 6.59
N LEU A 153 3.25 -2.82 7.81
CA LEU A 153 3.98 -3.94 8.42
C LEU A 153 3.30 -5.26 8.02
N ALA A 154 3.99 -6.02 7.18
CA ALA A 154 3.44 -7.20 6.54
C ALA A 154 4.53 -8.25 6.25
N GLY A 155 4.28 -9.13 5.31
CA GLY A 155 5.26 -10.03 4.73
C GLY A 155 4.92 -10.32 3.29
N ASN A 156 5.88 -10.11 2.41
CA ASN A 156 5.82 -10.53 1.01
C ASN A 156 5.86 -12.08 0.90
N PRO A 157 5.50 -12.68 -0.25
CA PRO A 157 5.60 -14.12 -0.47
C PRO A 157 7.00 -14.65 -0.13
N GLY A 158 7.05 -15.75 0.64
CA GLY A 158 8.31 -16.40 1.00
C GLY A 158 9.12 -15.74 2.12
N THR A 159 8.66 -14.63 2.72
CA THR A 159 9.37 -13.93 3.81
C THR A 159 9.32 -14.68 5.14
N GLY A 160 8.31 -15.53 5.36
CA GLY A 160 8.09 -16.22 6.64
C GLY A 160 7.47 -15.31 7.73
N ALA A 161 6.89 -14.18 7.34
CA ALA A 161 6.23 -13.28 8.27
C ALA A 161 5.00 -13.95 8.90
N SER A 162 5.09 -14.24 10.20
CA SER A 162 4.00 -14.77 11.01
C SER A 162 3.18 -13.65 11.67
N THR A 163 1.99 -14.00 12.16
CA THR A 163 1.17 -13.10 12.98
C THR A 163 1.96 -12.55 14.17
N ASP A 164 2.76 -13.39 14.83
CA ASP A 164 3.60 -12.97 15.97
C ASP A 164 4.66 -11.93 15.57
N LEU A 165 5.34 -12.16 14.45
CA LEU A 165 6.36 -11.23 13.96
C LEU A 165 5.75 -9.88 13.56
N ILE A 166 4.59 -9.90 12.93
CA ILE A 166 3.87 -8.67 12.57
C ILE A 166 3.45 -7.92 13.83
N ALA A 167 2.79 -8.58 14.80
CA ALA A 167 2.35 -7.93 16.03
C ALA A 167 3.50 -7.30 16.82
N ARG A 168 4.66 -8.00 16.93
CA ARG A 168 5.87 -7.44 17.55
C ARG A 168 6.41 -6.25 16.79
N GLY A 169 6.53 -6.36 15.46
CA GLY A 169 6.98 -5.26 14.62
C GLY A 169 6.09 -4.02 14.74
N VAL A 170 4.77 -4.23 14.78
CA VAL A 170 3.79 -3.15 15.00
C VAL A 170 4.02 -2.48 16.35
N ALA A 171 4.15 -3.24 17.45
CA ALA A 171 4.34 -2.67 18.78
C ALA A 171 5.63 -1.85 18.88
N GLU A 172 6.73 -2.33 18.28
CA GLU A 172 8.02 -1.61 18.27
C GLU A 172 7.96 -0.33 17.42
N VAL A 173 7.39 -0.43 16.22
CA VAL A 173 7.32 0.69 15.26
C VAL A 173 6.29 1.74 15.70
N ALA A 174 5.09 1.34 16.14
CA ALA A 174 4.06 2.26 16.62
C ALA A 174 4.55 3.06 17.84
N LYS A 175 5.26 2.44 18.75
CA LYS A 175 5.88 3.13 19.89
C LYS A 175 6.93 4.18 19.46
N ALA A 176 7.61 3.96 18.34
CA ALA A 176 8.73 4.80 17.90
C ALA A 176 8.31 5.94 16.97
N VAL A 177 7.28 5.76 16.14
CA VAL A 177 6.88 6.70 15.08
C VAL A 177 5.35 6.77 14.86
N GLY A 178 4.54 6.09 15.66
CA GLY A 178 3.08 6.01 15.46
C GLY A 178 2.33 7.33 15.64
N ASP A 179 2.96 8.36 16.21
CA ASP A 179 2.44 9.72 16.29
C ASP A 179 2.74 10.57 15.01
N GLN A 180 3.55 10.05 14.11
CA GLN A 180 4.03 10.75 12.90
C GLN A 180 3.48 10.14 11.61
N VAL A 181 3.11 8.86 11.62
CA VAL A 181 2.79 8.08 10.43
C VAL A 181 1.72 7.03 10.74
N ILE A 182 0.83 6.75 9.79
CA ILE A 182 -0.18 5.70 9.94
C ILE A 182 0.51 4.32 9.94
N ILE A 183 0.16 3.47 10.89
CA ILE A 183 0.64 2.10 11.00
C ILE A 183 -0.42 1.14 10.45
N ILE A 184 -0.10 0.46 9.35
CA ILE A 184 -0.94 -0.57 8.75
C ILE A 184 -0.36 -1.94 9.10
N ALA A 185 -1.20 -2.87 9.58
CA ALA A 185 -0.78 -4.21 9.95
C ALA A 185 -1.57 -5.29 9.22
N GLY A 186 -0.93 -6.39 8.89
CA GLY A 186 -1.60 -7.56 8.34
C GLY A 186 -1.13 -7.96 6.94
N LYS A 187 -1.61 -9.09 6.47
CA LYS A 187 -1.21 -9.71 5.21
C LYS A 187 -2.41 -10.25 4.43
N MET A 188 -2.23 -10.32 3.13
CA MET A 188 -3.27 -10.78 2.17
C MET A 188 -3.13 -12.26 1.82
N HIS A 189 -2.03 -12.91 2.26
CA HIS A 189 -1.70 -14.30 1.95
C HIS A 189 -0.84 -14.90 3.07
N GLY A 190 -0.55 -16.18 3.01
CA GLY A 190 0.18 -16.89 4.04
C GLY A 190 1.70 -16.60 4.13
N ALA A 191 2.26 -15.70 3.32
CA ALA A 191 3.68 -15.33 3.32
C ALA A 191 4.67 -16.52 3.28
N GLY A 192 4.24 -17.66 2.73
CA GLY A 192 5.00 -18.92 2.68
C GLY A 192 4.73 -19.89 3.83
N LEU A 193 3.91 -19.49 4.83
CA LEU A 193 3.55 -20.32 5.99
C LEU A 193 2.26 -21.15 5.80
N GLY A 194 1.65 -21.06 4.60
CA GLY A 194 0.43 -21.79 4.27
C GLY A 194 -0.85 -21.12 4.80
N ARG A 195 -1.98 -21.86 4.69
CA ARG A 195 -3.33 -21.31 4.91
C ARG A 195 -3.62 -20.93 6.37
N ALA A 196 -2.99 -21.59 7.32
CA ALA A 196 -3.30 -21.47 8.74
C ALA A 196 -2.89 -20.12 9.38
N ASP A 197 -2.06 -19.34 8.69
CA ASP A 197 -1.53 -18.07 9.22
C ASP A 197 -1.90 -16.87 8.33
N VAL A 198 -3.11 -16.84 7.80
CA VAL A 198 -3.55 -15.70 6.96
C VAL A 198 -4.11 -14.58 7.84
N VAL A 199 -5.25 -14.78 8.47
CA VAL A 199 -5.87 -13.83 9.41
C VAL A 199 -6.86 -14.57 10.31
N SER A 200 -6.95 -14.16 11.58
CA SER A 200 -7.96 -14.60 12.54
C SER A 200 -8.37 -13.41 13.42
N GLU A 201 -9.49 -13.51 14.12
CA GLU A 201 -9.90 -12.50 15.12
C GLU A 201 -8.83 -12.29 16.20
N GLU A 202 -8.13 -13.36 16.59
CA GLU A 202 -7.00 -13.29 17.52
C GLU A 202 -5.85 -12.42 16.96
N ALA A 203 -5.50 -12.58 15.66
CA ALA A 203 -4.50 -11.76 15.02
C ALA A 203 -4.95 -10.30 14.96
N ILE A 204 -6.21 -10.03 14.63
CA ILE A 204 -6.80 -8.69 14.58
C ILE A 204 -6.66 -8.01 15.94
N ARG A 205 -7.08 -8.67 17.03
CA ARG A 205 -6.99 -8.14 18.39
C ARG A 205 -5.54 -7.81 18.74
N ARG A 206 -4.60 -8.68 18.42
CA ARG A 206 -3.17 -8.49 18.70
C ARG A 206 -2.57 -7.32 17.92
N TYR A 207 -2.97 -7.11 16.67
CA TYR A 207 -2.52 -5.97 15.88
C TYR A 207 -3.08 -4.65 16.43
N ALA A 208 -4.36 -4.62 16.81
CA ALA A 208 -4.98 -3.44 17.42
C ALA A 208 -4.32 -3.09 18.77
N GLU A 209 -4.13 -4.07 19.67
CA GLU A 209 -3.43 -3.89 20.94
C GLU A 209 -1.97 -3.44 20.76
N ALA A 210 -1.33 -3.83 19.66
CA ALA A 210 0.02 -3.42 19.31
C ALA A 210 0.11 -1.97 18.78
N GLY A 211 -1.02 -1.33 18.43
CA GLY A 211 -1.07 0.05 17.98
C GLY A 211 -1.17 0.21 16.46
N ALA A 212 -1.77 -0.76 15.75
CA ALA A 212 -2.11 -0.58 14.35
C ALA A 212 -3.30 0.38 14.19
N ASP A 213 -3.18 1.35 13.30
CA ASP A 213 -4.27 2.27 12.92
C ASP A 213 -5.19 1.65 11.86
N ILE A 214 -4.65 0.79 11.02
CA ILE A 214 -5.36 0.09 9.93
C ILE A 214 -4.97 -1.39 9.95
N ILE A 215 -5.96 -2.28 9.83
CA ILE A 215 -5.70 -3.72 9.75
C ILE A 215 -6.17 -4.26 8.40
N VAL A 216 -5.31 -5.09 7.80
CA VAL A 216 -5.53 -5.67 6.47
C VAL A 216 -6.05 -7.10 6.58
N VAL A 217 -7.10 -7.40 5.85
CA VAL A 217 -7.65 -8.74 5.65
C VAL A 217 -7.72 -9.08 4.16
N PRO A 218 -7.67 -10.35 3.75
CA PRO A 218 -7.84 -10.72 2.35
C PRO A 218 -9.18 -10.24 1.80
N ALA A 219 -9.19 -9.71 0.59
CA ALA A 219 -10.44 -9.42 -0.12
C ALA A 219 -11.21 -10.71 -0.42
N PRO A 220 -12.56 -10.70 -0.43
CA PRO A 220 -13.35 -11.89 -0.75
C PRO A 220 -12.97 -12.47 -2.11
N GLY A 221 -12.79 -13.79 -2.16
CA GLY A 221 -12.45 -14.54 -3.38
C GLY A 221 -10.96 -14.56 -3.74
N THR A 222 -10.09 -13.86 -3.01
CA THR A 222 -8.65 -13.79 -3.34
C THR A 222 -7.83 -14.92 -2.74
N VAL A 223 -8.24 -15.46 -1.60
CA VAL A 223 -7.62 -16.66 -1.03
C VAL A 223 -8.69 -17.72 -0.74
N PRO A 224 -8.35 -19.01 -0.80
CA PRO A 224 -9.33 -20.07 -0.53
C PRO A 224 -9.93 -19.92 0.86
N GLY A 225 -11.27 -19.85 0.94
CA GLY A 225 -12.02 -19.68 2.18
C GLY A 225 -12.31 -18.22 2.57
N ALA A 226 -11.75 -17.22 1.91
CA ALA A 226 -12.15 -15.82 2.07
C ALA A 226 -13.48 -15.59 1.32
N THR A 227 -14.58 -15.98 1.93
CA THR A 227 -15.94 -15.66 1.44
C THR A 227 -16.31 -14.22 1.81
N LEU A 228 -17.40 -13.71 1.24
CA LEU A 228 -17.91 -12.38 1.59
C LEU A 228 -18.26 -12.31 3.09
N GLU A 229 -18.98 -13.31 3.58
CA GLU A 229 -19.41 -13.38 4.98
C GLU A 229 -18.21 -13.43 5.92
N TYR A 230 -17.26 -14.34 5.66
CA TYR A 230 -16.05 -14.46 6.47
C TYR A 230 -15.25 -13.16 6.52
N THR A 231 -15.03 -12.51 5.37
CA THR A 231 -14.29 -11.23 5.34
C THR A 231 -15.08 -10.11 6.03
N LYS A 232 -16.43 -10.10 5.93
CA LYS A 232 -17.28 -9.15 6.63
C LYS A 232 -17.14 -9.31 8.15
N ASP A 233 -17.18 -10.53 8.68
CA ASP A 233 -17.01 -10.80 10.11
C ASP A 233 -15.65 -10.29 10.61
N LEU A 234 -14.58 -10.48 9.83
CA LEU A 234 -13.25 -9.92 10.15
C LEU A 234 -13.23 -8.39 10.15
N VAL A 235 -13.91 -7.73 9.19
CA VAL A 235 -14.03 -6.27 9.15
C VAL A 235 -14.79 -5.75 10.37
N GLU A 236 -15.87 -6.41 10.79
CA GLU A 236 -16.62 -6.07 11.99
C GLU A 236 -15.74 -6.23 13.25
N ALA A 237 -14.93 -7.29 13.32
CA ALA A 237 -13.97 -7.47 14.43
C ALA A 237 -12.89 -6.38 14.47
N ILE A 238 -12.40 -5.90 13.32
CA ILE A 238 -11.45 -4.79 13.23
C ILE A 238 -12.08 -3.53 13.78
N HIS A 239 -13.27 -3.17 13.33
CA HIS A 239 -13.98 -1.96 13.79
C HIS A 239 -14.30 -2.03 15.29
N ALA A 240 -14.67 -3.21 15.80
CA ALA A 240 -14.89 -3.42 17.23
C ALA A 240 -13.62 -3.23 18.08
N ALA A 241 -12.43 -3.50 17.50
CA ALA A 241 -11.14 -3.29 18.14
C ALA A 241 -10.61 -1.84 18.01
N GLY A 242 -11.23 -1.00 17.15
CA GLY A 242 -10.93 0.42 16.97
C GLY A 242 -10.23 0.85 15.69
N PRO A 243 -9.35 0.06 15.04
CA PRO A 243 -8.71 0.42 13.79
C PRO A 243 -9.66 0.54 12.60
N LEU A 244 -9.21 1.20 11.53
CA LEU A 244 -9.85 1.12 10.22
C LEU A 244 -9.54 -0.22 9.55
N ALA A 245 -10.46 -0.69 8.69
CA ALA A 245 -10.33 -1.94 7.97
C ALA A 245 -9.90 -1.72 6.51
N MET A 246 -8.93 -2.52 6.04
CA MET A 246 -8.53 -2.56 4.64
C MET A 246 -8.69 -3.98 4.08
N THR A 247 -9.44 -4.14 2.97
CA THR A 247 -9.45 -5.40 2.22
C THR A 247 -8.37 -5.40 1.16
N GLY A 248 -7.55 -6.47 1.11
CA GLY A 248 -6.42 -6.60 0.21
C GLY A 248 -6.64 -7.58 -0.94
N MET A 249 -6.63 -7.10 -2.18
CA MET A 249 -6.50 -7.92 -3.39
C MET A 249 -5.01 -8.03 -3.73
N GLY A 250 -4.39 -9.18 -3.46
CA GLY A 250 -2.94 -9.30 -3.58
C GLY A 250 -2.46 -10.73 -3.83
N THR A 251 -3.25 -11.55 -4.54
CA THR A 251 -2.88 -12.90 -4.95
C THR A 251 -3.06 -13.09 -6.46
N SER A 252 -2.65 -12.06 -7.22
CA SER A 252 -2.65 -11.94 -8.68
C SER A 252 -4.00 -11.65 -9.34
N GLN A 253 -5.11 -11.57 -8.60
CA GLN A 253 -6.41 -11.18 -9.19
C GLN A 253 -6.45 -9.74 -9.65
N GLU A 254 -5.59 -8.88 -9.15
CA GLU A 254 -5.38 -7.53 -9.66
C GLU A 254 -4.96 -7.49 -11.14
N GLY A 255 -4.33 -8.57 -11.62
CA GLY A 255 -3.97 -8.79 -13.03
C GLY A 255 -4.99 -9.58 -13.84
N ALA A 256 -6.15 -9.94 -13.25
CA ALA A 256 -7.22 -10.66 -13.95
C ALA A 256 -7.98 -9.76 -14.94
N ASP A 257 -9.00 -10.31 -15.59
CA ASP A 257 -9.91 -9.52 -16.41
C ASP A 257 -10.72 -8.51 -15.58
N VAL A 258 -11.24 -7.48 -16.25
CA VAL A 258 -11.96 -6.37 -15.62
C VAL A 258 -13.21 -6.83 -14.87
N GLU A 259 -13.89 -7.87 -15.33
CA GLU A 259 -15.09 -8.42 -14.70
C GLU A 259 -14.75 -9.04 -13.34
N THR A 260 -13.69 -9.83 -13.26
CA THR A 260 -13.17 -10.42 -12.02
C THR A 260 -12.78 -9.30 -11.02
N VAL A 261 -12.07 -8.28 -11.49
CA VAL A 261 -11.66 -7.14 -10.65
C VAL A 261 -12.88 -6.38 -10.12
N ARG A 262 -13.88 -6.10 -10.95
CA ARG A 262 -15.14 -5.46 -10.52
C ARG A 262 -15.90 -6.29 -9.49
N GLN A 263 -15.98 -7.61 -9.69
CA GLN A 263 -16.66 -8.49 -8.75
C GLN A 263 -15.98 -8.45 -7.37
N ILE A 264 -14.66 -8.57 -7.31
CA ILE A 264 -13.90 -8.51 -6.05
C ILE A 264 -14.06 -7.13 -5.40
N ALA A 265 -14.01 -6.04 -6.19
CA ALA A 265 -14.24 -4.67 -5.69
C ALA A 265 -15.60 -4.52 -5.02
N MET A 266 -16.67 -5.04 -5.64
CA MET A 266 -18.01 -4.98 -5.08
C MET A 266 -18.15 -5.84 -3.83
N MET A 267 -17.62 -7.05 -3.82
CA MET A 267 -17.60 -7.90 -2.64
C MET A 267 -16.82 -7.25 -1.49
N SER A 268 -15.64 -6.68 -1.78
CA SER A 268 -14.84 -5.94 -0.80
C SER A 268 -15.60 -4.75 -0.21
N LYS A 269 -16.29 -3.97 -1.04
CA LYS A 269 -17.14 -2.88 -0.58
C LYS A 269 -18.28 -3.35 0.33
N MET A 270 -18.89 -4.49 0.03
CA MET A 270 -19.99 -5.05 0.81
C MET A 270 -19.58 -5.51 2.21
N THR A 271 -18.27 -5.74 2.46
CA THR A 271 -17.76 -6.07 3.80
C THR A 271 -17.81 -4.90 4.77
N GLY A 272 -17.92 -3.67 4.28
CA GLY A 272 -17.87 -2.45 5.10
C GLY A 272 -16.46 -1.90 5.34
N ALA A 273 -15.42 -2.43 4.67
CA ALA A 273 -14.05 -1.93 4.80
C ALA A 273 -13.91 -0.45 4.40
N ASP A 274 -13.05 0.29 5.09
CA ASP A 274 -12.79 1.72 4.89
C ASP A 274 -11.90 1.98 3.67
N ILE A 275 -10.95 1.06 3.43
CA ILE A 275 -9.98 1.12 2.35
C ILE A 275 -10.06 -0.16 1.54
N LEU A 276 -10.09 -0.02 0.23
CA LEU A 276 -10.03 -1.15 -0.68
C LEU A 276 -8.72 -1.09 -1.46
N HIS A 277 -7.93 -2.16 -1.30
CA HIS A 277 -6.58 -2.24 -1.85
C HIS A 277 -6.56 -3.10 -3.11
N ILE A 278 -5.81 -2.64 -4.11
CA ILE A 278 -5.46 -3.38 -5.33
C ILE A 278 -3.94 -3.53 -5.42
N GLY A 279 -3.47 -4.77 -5.54
CA GLY A 279 -2.07 -5.15 -5.42
C GLY A 279 -1.21 -4.89 -6.65
N ASP A 280 0.02 -5.40 -6.59
CA ASP A 280 1.10 -5.14 -7.53
C ASP A 280 1.49 -6.34 -8.41
N ALA A 281 0.86 -7.51 -8.23
CA ALA A 281 1.18 -8.74 -8.98
C ALA A 281 0.47 -8.83 -10.34
N GLY A 282 0.16 -7.68 -10.95
CA GLY A 282 -0.32 -7.59 -12.32
C GLY A 282 0.83 -7.69 -13.32
N PHE A 283 0.97 -6.68 -14.16
CA PHE A 283 2.05 -6.59 -15.15
C PHE A 283 3.03 -5.46 -14.78
N SER A 284 4.33 -5.75 -14.86
CA SER A 284 5.38 -4.77 -14.56
C SER A 284 5.35 -4.20 -13.13
N GLY A 285 4.90 -4.99 -12.14
CA GLY A 285 4.89 -4.57 -10.73
C GLY A 285 3.78 -3.60 -10.37
N MET A 286 2.64 -3.67 -11.05
CA MET A 286 1.40 -2.96 -10.73
C MET A 286 0.19 -3.68 -11.34
N ALA A 287 -0.99 -3.41 -10.83
CA ALA A 287 -2.22 -3.80 -11.55
C ALA A 287 -2.30 -3.05 -12.89
N PRO A 288 -2.84 -3.67 -13.97
CA PRO A 288 -3.15 -2.95 -15.20
C PRO A 288 -3.89 -1.64 -14.90
N PRO A 289 -3.51 -0.50 -15.49
CA PRO A 289 -4.14 0.80 -15.21
C PRO A 289 -5.68 0.78 -15.37
N GLU A 290 -6.18 0.10 -16.40
CA GLU A 290 -7.61 -0.10 -16.62
C GLU A 290 -8.29 -0.88 -15.48
N ASN A 291 -7.58 -1.80 -14.82
CA ASN A 291 -8.08 -2.52 -13.65
C ASN A 291 -8.19 -1.60 -12.42
N ILE A 292 -7.21 -0.72 -12.19
CA ILE A 292 -7.28 0.30 -11.13
C ILE A 292 -8.48 1.22 -11.37
N MET A 293 -8.69 1.68 -12.59
CA MET A 293 -9.84 2.52 -12.94
C MET A 293 -11.16 1.76 -12.78
N ALA A 294 -11.25 0.52 -13.24
CA ALA A 294 -12.46 -0.31 -13.11
C ALA A 294 -12.79 -0.59 -11.64
N PHE A 295 -11.78 -0.90 -10.83
CA PHE A 295 -11.87 -1.07 -9.38
C PHE A 295 -12.42 0.20 -8.72
N SER A 296 -11.83 1.35 -9.02
CA SER A 296 -12.27 2.65 -8.53
C SER A 296 -13.72 2.96 -8.93
N ILE A 297 -14.11 2.72 -10.19
CA ILE A 297 -15.47 2.93 -10.68
C ILE A 297 -16.47 2.03 -9.95
N ALA A 298 -16.15 0.76 -9.75
CA ALA A 298 -17.01 -0.17 -9.03
C ALA A 298 -17.29 0.29 -7.60
N ILE A 299 -16.30 0.82 -6.91
CA ILE A 299 -16.40 1.23 -5.51
C ILE A 299 -17.17 2.55 -5.33
N ARG A 300 -16.90 3.57 -6.17
CA ARG A 300 -17.33 4.95 -5.94
C ARG A 300 -17.96 5.67 -7.14
N GLY A 301 -18.13 4.94 -8.25
CA GLY A 301 -18.75 5.44 -9.48
C GLY A 301 -17.83 6.35 -10.31
N GLN A 302 -18.25 6.60 -11.56
CA GLN A 302 -17.50 7.38 -12.53
C GLN A 302 -17.20 8.80 -12.04
N ARG A 303 -18.18 9.48 -11.41
CA ARG A 303 -18.02 10.88 -10.98
C ARG A 303 -16.81 11.07 -10.05
N HIS A 304 -16.67 10.24 -9.01
CA HIS A 304 -15.57 10.34 -8.07
C HIS A 304 -14.26 9.86 -8.68
N THR A 305 -14.30 8.81 -9.50
CA THR A 305 -13.12 8.31 -10.20
C THR A 305 -12.58 9.36 -11.18
N TYR A 306 -13.41 9.91 -12.06
CA TYR A 306 -12.98 10.92 -13.02
C TYR A 306 -12.51 12.21 -12.35
N ARG A 307 -13.17 12.61 -11.26
CA ARG A 307 -12.69 13.73 -10.46
C ARG A 307 -11.28 13.47 -9.92
N ARG A 308 -11.03 12.27 -9.36
CA ARG A 308 -9.72 11.90 -8.83
C ARG A 308 -8.64 11.89 -9.92
N MET A 309 -8.94 11.33 -11.07
CA MET A 309 -8.04 11.28 -12.23
C MET A 309 -7.71 12.68 -12.79
N ALA A 310 -8.70 13.58 -12.81
CA ALA A 310 -8.56 14.92 -13.42
C ALA A 310 -7.98 15.98 -12.48
N LEU A 311 -7.79 15.68 -11.18
CA LEU A 311 -7.25 16.66 -10.22
C LEU A 311 -5.80 17.00 -10.55
N SER A 312 -5.56 18.29 -10.79
CA SER A 312 -4.21 18.82 -10.99
C SER A 312 -3.36 18.70 -9.72
N LEU A 313 -2.07 18.38 -9.88
CA LEU A 313 -1.06 18.39 -8.82
C LEU A 313 -0.81 19.78 -8.23
N ARG A 314 -1.29 20.83 -8.89
CA ARG A 314 -1.11 22.23 -8.46
C ARG A 314 -2.29 22.79 -7.65
N ARG A 315 -3.24 21.95 -7.30
CA ARG A 315 -4.37 22.34 -6.45
C ARG A 315 -4.13 22.01 -5.00
#